data_cb1ef0e8fe46fd1eeade90a90cbdf544
#
_entry.id   cb1ef0e8fe46fd1eeade90a90cbdf544
#
_cell.length_a   1.000
_cell.length_b   1.000
_cell.length_c   1.000
_cell.angle_alpha   90.00
_cell.angle_beta   90.00
_cell.angle_gamma   90.00
#
_symmetry.space_group_name_H-M   'P 1'
#
loop_
_entity.id
_entity.type
_entity.pdbx_description
1 polymer ?
#
loop_
_entity_poly.entity_id
_entity_poly.type
_entity_poly.pdbx_seq_one_letter_code
_entity_poly.pdbx_strand_id
1 'polypeptide(L)'
;MNAEEFSKNILNLDPRIRFSGLVEKSGHLYAGIMREGLDEHLKGRNPEISYSQSAYIVDLRKMFIPELGNLDFVIYLYDKVRMMSIPIKDQVLVLSTDNIGNLDEFLSKVRNYIKEIGADLELRKGLALVDNAKREILRNLNESGISEDMIADQLDLDVDTVRLIIQELSKKQ
;
A
#
# COMPACT_ATOMS: atom_id res chain seq x y z
N MET A 1 -5.07 9.96 2.19
CA MET A 1 -3.57 9.81 2.14
C MET A 1 -3.21 9.09 0.87
N ASN A 2 -2.28 9.61 0.05
CA ASN A 2 -1.81 8.92 -1.14
C ASN A 2 -0.65 7.95 -0.80
N ALA A 3 -0.21 7.14 -1.78
CA ALA A 3 0.82 6.11 -1.55
C ALA A 3 2.21 6.70 -1.20
N GLU A 4 2.57 7.86 -1.75
CA GLU A 4 3.82 8.54 -1.40
C GLU A 4 3.79 9.07 0.03
N GLU A 5 2.68 9.70 0.42
CA GLU A 5 2.45 10.18 1.78
C GLU A 5 2.45 9.02 2.79
N PHE A 6 1.84 7.87 2.41
CA PHE A 6 1.90 6.66 3.21
C PHE A 6 3.34 6.17 3.41
N SER A 7 4.10 6.04 2.31
CA SER A 7 5.50 5.62 2.37
C SER A 7 6.35 6.58 3.21
N LYS A 8 6.11 7.89 3.10
CA LYS A 8 6.77 8.92 3.91
C LYS A 8 6.43 8.80 5.40
N ASN A 9 5.17 8.56 5.72
CA ASN A 9 4.74 8.38 7.10
C ASN A 9 5.32 7.12 7.73
N ILE A 10 5.36 6.00 6.99
CA ILE A 10 6.07 4.78 7.41
C ILE A 10 7.56 5.08 7.67
N LEU A 11 8.23 5.78 6.76
CA LEU A 11 9.63 6.15 6.92
C LEU A 11 9.88 6.95 8.22
N ASN A 12 8.92 7.77 8.62
CA ASN A 12 8.99 8.62 9.81
C ASN A 12 8.64 7.90 11.12
N LEU A 13 8.10 6.68 11.07
CA LEU A 13 7.81 5.90 12.29
C LEU A 13 9.06 5.58 13.10
N ASP A 14 10.19 5.39 12.41
CA ASP A 14 11.44 5.08 13.07
C ASP A 14 12.64 5.62 12.26
N PRO A 15 13.60 6.32 12.88
CA PRO A 15 14.75 6.89 12.17
C PRO A 15 15.65 5.83 11.52
N ARG A 16 15.56 4.57 11.93
CA ARG A 16 16.32 3.44 11.37
C ARG A 16 15.72 2.90 10.07
N ILE A 17 14.49 3.29 9.70
CA ILE A 17 13.93 2.93 8.40
C ILE A 17 14.69 3.71 7.31
N ARG A 18 15.29 2.97 6.39
CA ARG A 18 16.07 3.50 5.27
C ARG A 18 15.23 3.73 4.04
N PHE A 19 14.34 2.77 3.76
CA PHE A 19 13.44 2.77 2.60
C PHE A 19 12.07 2.25 2.99
N SER A 20 11.06 2.85 2.41
CA SER A 20 9.66 2.40 2.46
C SER A 20 9.06 2.48 1.08
N GLY A 21 8.45 1.40 0.60
CA GLY A 21 7.81 1.39 -0.71
C GLY A 21 6.66 0.40 -0.81
N LEU A 22 5.64 0.76 -1.58
CA LEU A 22 4.52 -0.10 -1.94
C LEU A 22 4.78 -0.77 -3.28
N VAL A 23 4.69 -2.08 -3.31
CA VAL A 23 4.92 -2.93 -4.48
C VAL A 23 3.62 -3.61 -4.85
N GLU A 24 3.28 -3.59 -6.13
CA GLU A 24 2.10 -4.28 -6.68
C GLU A 24 2.35 -5.80 -6.76
N LYS A 25 1.29 -6.59 -6.95
CA LYS A 25 1.39 -8.04 -7.20
C LYS A 25 2.29 -8.39 -8.39
N SER A 26 2.35 -7.52 -9.38
CA SER A 26 3.26 -7.64 -10.54
C SER A 26 4.74 -7.53 -10.19
N GLY A 27 5.06 -7.07 -8.97
CA GLY A 27 6.43 -6.75 -8.55
C GLY A 27 6.88 -5.33 -8.92
N HIS A 28 6.02 -4.53 -9.52
CA HIS A 28 6.32 -3.13 -9.83
C HIS A 28 6.24 -2.25 -8.58
N LEU A 29 7.22 -1.37 -8.40
CA LEU A 29 7.18 -0.36 -7.33
C LEU A 29 6.16 0.72 -7.68
N TYR A 30 5.06 0.76 -6.94
CA TYR A 30 4.00 1.75 -7.14
C TYR A 30 4.37 3.14 -6.58
N ALA A 31 4.93 3.15 -5.37
CA ALA A 31 5.46 4.35 -4.72
C ALA A 31 6.55 3.96 -3.74
N GLY A 32 7.58 4.76 -3.60
CA GLY A 32 8.66 4.48 -2.65
C GLY A 32 9.49 5.70 -2.35
N ILE A 33 10.04 5.73 -1.15
CA ILE A 33 10.91 6.81 -0.68
C ILE A 33 12.10 6.24 0.08
N MET A 34 13.27 6.75 -0.25
CA MET A 34 14.52 6.50 0.47
C MET A 34 14.79 7.65 1.44
N ARG A 35 15.32 7.34 2.60
CA ARG A 35 15.76 8.37 3.55
C ARG A 35 16.91 9.17 2.95
N GLU A 36 16.78 10.48 3.00
CA GLU A 36 17.81 11.39 2.50
C GLU A 36 19.17 11.17 3.17
N GLY A 37 20.24 11.31 2.41
CA GLY A 37 21.63 11.20 2.89
C GLY A 37 22.14 9.78 3.08
N LEU A 38 21.35 8.75 2.72
CA LEU A 38 21.79 7.35 2.80
C LEU A 38 22.09 6.79 1.41
N ASP A 39 23.16 5.99 1.33
CA ASP A 39 23.50 5.24 0.13
C ASP A 39 22.58 4.04 -0.05
N GLU A 40 22.20 3.76 -1.29
CA GLU A 40 21.46 2.55 -1.65
C GLU A 40 22.35 1.31 -1.50
N HIS A 41 21.85 0.29 -0.81
CA HIS A 41 22.55 -1.01 -0.70
C HIS A 41 22.41 -1.84 -1.97
N LEU A 42 21.24 -1.81 -2.61
CA LEU A 42 21.00 -2.48 -3.87
C LEU A 42 21.23 -1.49 -5.02
N LYS A 43 21.96 -1.93 -6.06
CA LYS A 43 22.32 -1.08 -7.19
C LYS A 43 21.89 -1.71 -8.53
N GLY A 44 21.79 -0.88 -9.56
CA GLY A 44 21.39 -1.31 -10.88
C GLY A 44 19.98 -1.85 -10.92
N ARG A 45 19.78 -3.08 -11.39
CA ARG A 45 18.47 -3.76 -11.45
C ARG A 45 18.09 -4.53 -10.18
N ASN A 46 18.97 -4.60 -9.18
CA ASN A 46 18.73 -5.37 -7.97
C ASN A 46 17.54 -4.87 -7.13
N PRO A 47 17.25 -3.56 -7.02
CA PRO A 47 16.04 -3.09 -6.36
C PRO A 47 14.76 -3.68 -6.99
N GLU A 48 14.63 -3.63 -8.32
CA GLU A 48 13.45 -4.15 -9.05
C GLU A 48 13.30 -5.66 -8.87
N ILE A 49 14.42 -6.40 -8.91
CA ILE A 49 14.44 -7.85 -8.64
C ILE A 49 13.95 -8.12 -7.20
N SER A 50 14.44 -7.35 -6.24
CA SER A 50 14.03 -7.47 -4.83
C SER A 50 12.54 -7.19 -4.61
N TYR A 51 11.97 -6.20 -5.30
CA TYR A 51 10.54 -5.91 -5.25
C TYR A 51 9.70 -7.05 -5.82
N SER A 52 10.09 -7.57 -7.00
CA SER A 52 9.43 -8.71 -7.63
C SER A 52 9.48 -9.96 -6.75
N GLN A 53 10.63 -10.25 -6.14
CA GLN A 53 10.77 -11.36 -5.19
C GLN A 53 9.91 -11.17 -3.95
N SER A 54 9.80 -9.95 -3.41
CA SER A 54 8.96 -9.65 -2.25
C SER A 54 7.48 -9.91 -2.54
N ALA A 55 6.98 -9.45 -3.68
CA ALA A 55 5.61 -9.70 -4.11
C ALA A 55 5.34 -11.20 -4.28
N TYR A 56 6.23 -11.91 -4.99
CA TYR A 56 6.11 -13.34 -5.25
C TYR A 56 6.13 -14.20 -3.97
N ILE A 57 7.06 -13.92 -3.05
CA ILE A 57 7.16 -14.68 -1.79
C ILE A 57 5.96 -14.45 -0.90
N VAL A 58 5.47 -13.22 -0.79
CA VAL A 58 4.25 -12.93 -0.03
C VAL A 58 3.07 -13.69 -0.62
N ASP A 59 2.92 -13.71 -1.94
CA ASP A 59 1.83 -14.42 -2.60
C ASP A 59 1.91 -15.93 -2.38
N LEU A 60 3.09 -16.54 -2.54
CA LEU A 60 3.32 -17.95 -2.23
C LEU A 60 2.98 -18.31 -0.77
N ARG A 61 3.32 -17.44 0.18
CA ARG A 61 3.07 -17.69 1.61
C ARG A 61 1.60 -17.61 1.99
N LYS A 62 0.78 -16.90 1.21
CA LYS A 62 -0.68 -16.83 1.43
C LYS A 62 -1.36 -18.20 1.31
N MET A 63 -0.78 -19.16 0.59
CA MET A 63 -1.34 -20.51 0.49
C MET A 63 -1.44 -21.23 1.84
N PHE A 64 -0.65 -20.84 2.82
CA PHE A 64 -0.66 -21.44 4.16
C PHE A 64 -1.58 -20.75 5.17
N ILE A 65 -2.30 -19.70 4.76
CA ILE A 65 -3.23 -18.96 5.64
C ILE A 65 -4.29 -19.85 6.28
N PRO A 66 -4.89 -20.87 5.58
CA PRO A 66 -5.88 -21.74 6.18
C PRO A 66 -5.36 -22.52 7.39
N GLU A 67 -4.07 -22.88 7.42
CA GLU A 67 -3.46 -23.68 8.50
C GLU A 67 -2.74 -22.81 9.53
N LEU A 68 -2.09 -21.73 9.10
CA LEU A 68 -1.18 -20.95 9.95
C LEU A 68 -1.75 -19.60 10.39
N GLY A 69 -2.90 -19.19 9.86
CA GLY A 69 -3.43 -17.84 10.09
C GLY A 69 -2.79 -16.79 9.17
N ASN A 70 -3.16 -15.53 9.38
CA ASN A 70 -2.72 -14.43 8.51
C ASN A 70 -1.20 -14.23 8.54
N LEU A 71 -0.62 -13.99 7.36
CA LEU A 71 0.78 -13.60 7.22
C LEU A 71 0.93 -12.12 7.56
N ASP A 72 1.68 -11.81 8.60
CA ASP A 72 1.95 -10.41 9.00
C ASP A 72 3.23 -9.86 8.36
N PHE A 73 4.34 -10.62 8.44
CA PHE A 73 5.66 -10.18 7.97
C PHE A 73 6.45 -11.33 7.36
N VAL A 74 7.21 -11.03 6.33
CA VAL A 74 8.37 -11.82 5.88
C VAL A 74 9.61 -10.98 6.14
N ILE A 75 10.59 -11.52 6.88
CA ILE A 75 11.75 -10.77 7.35
C ILE A 75 13.03 -11.44 6.86
N TYR A 76 13.92 -10.66 6.28
CA TYR A 76 15.25 -11.07 5.84
C TYR A 76 16.30 -10.33 6.67
N LEU A 77 17.15 -11.08 7.33
CA LEU A 77 18.22 -10.54 8.16
C LEU A 77 19.54 -10.67 7.42
N TYR A 78 20.07 -9.55 6.96
CA TYR A 78 21.42 -9.44 6.41
C TYR A 78 22.35 -8.76 7.40
N ASP A 79 23.65 -8.89 7.23
CA ASP A 79 24.66 -8.26 8.11
C ASP A 79 24.54 -6.73 8.12
N LYS A 80 24.21 -6.12 6.97
CA LYS A 80 24.18 -4.67 6.79
C LYS A 80 22.79 -4.06 6.92
N VAL A 81 21.73 -4.83 6.67
CA VAL A 81 20.38 -4.32 6.55
C VAL A 81 19.37 -5.40 6.91
N ARG A 82 18.23 -5.00 7.42
CA ARG A 82 17.05 -5.85 7.56
C ARG A 82 16.02 -5.43 6.52
N MET A 83 15.49 -6.41 5.82
CA MET A 83 14.44 -6.18 4.85
C MET A 83 13.16 -6.88 5.29
N MET A 84 12.03 -6.25 5.03
CA MET A 84 10.72 -6.76 5.43
C MET A 84 9.76 -6.61 4.27
N SER A 85 8.93 -7.64 4.07
CA SER A 85 7.81 -7.64 3.13
C SER A 85 6.54 -7.86 3.92
N ILE A 86 5.61 -6.92 3.86
CA ILE A 86 4.41 -6.85 4.68
C ILE A 86 3.21 -6.84 3.74
N PRO A 87 2.36 -7.88 3.76
CA PRO A 87 1.17 -7.89 2.93
C PRO A 87 0.19 -6.79 3.37
N ILE A 88 -0.22 -5.95 2.43
CA ILE A 88 -1.29 -4.96 2.61
C ILE A 88 -2.31 -5.19 1.50
N LYS A 89 -3.32 -6.00 1.79
CA LYS A 89 -4.36 -6.41 0.83
C LYS A 89 -3.77 -6.89 -0.50
N ASP A 90 -3.87 -6.11 -1.57
CA ASP A 90 -3.36 -6.45 -2.91
C ASP A 90 -1.95 -5.96 -3.21
N GLN A 91 -1.29 -5.33 -2.24
CA GLN A 91 0.05 -4.80 -2.35
C GLN A 91 0.96 -5.39 -1.28
N VAL A 92 2.25 -5.14 -1.43
CA VAL A 92 3.28 -5.48 -0.45
C VAL A 92 4.02 -4.20 -0.05
N LEU A 93 4.01 -3.87 1.22
CA LEU A 93 4.91 -2.86 1.76
C LEU A 93 6.29 -3.47 1.94
N VAL A 94 7.27 -2.92 1.26
CA VAL A 94 8.68 -3.30 1.40
C VAL A 94 9.40 -2.24 2.23
N LEU A 95 10.05 -2.69 3.30
CA LEU A 95 10.88 -1.85 4.16
C LEU A 95 12.32 -2.33 4.14
N SER A 96 13.26 -1.40 4.20
CA SER A 96 14.63 -1.69 4.61
C SER A 96 15.00 -0.85 5.82
N THR A 97 15.72 -1.44 6.77
CA THR A 97 16.11 -0.78 8.02
C THR A 97 17.56 -1.09 8.36
N ASP A 98 18.20 -0.18 9.09
CA ASP A 98 19.41 -0.49 9.83
C ASP A 98 19.12 -1.54 10.92
N ASN A 99 20.15 -1.94 11.67
CA ASN A 99 19.96 -2.90 12.74
C ASN A 99 18.99 -2.35 13.82
N ILE A 100 17.94 -3.12 14.11
CA ILE A 100 16.91 -2.78 15.09
C ILE A 100 17.14 -3.62 16.34
N GLY A 101 17.34 -2.98 17.49
CA GLY A 101 17.60 -3.67 18.75
C GLY A 101 16.39 -4.48 19.22
N ASN A 102 15.20 -3.87 19.32
CA ASN A 102 13.96 -4.53 19.69
C ASN A 102 13.06 -4.69 18.46
N LEU A 103 13.11 -5.86 17.85
CA LEU A 103 12.35 -6.16 16.64
C LEU A 103 10.84 -6.22 16.90
N ASP A 104 10.42 -6.82 18.02
CA ASP A 104 8.99 -6.99 18.33
C ASP A 104 8.29 -5.63 18.55
N GLU A 105 8.95 -4.71 19.22
CA GLU A 105 8.43 -3.34 19.41
C GLU A 105 8.30 -2.63 18.06
N PHE A 106 9.33 -2.73 17.22
CA PHE A 106 9.31 -2.14 15.89
C PHE A 106 8.18 -2.70 15.02
N LEU A 107 8.04 -4.03 14.96
CA LEU A 107 6.98 -4.71 14.20
C LEU A 107 5.60 -4.32 14.71
N SER A 108 5.43 -4.21 16.03
CA SER A 108 4.17 -3.76 16.64
C SER A 108 3.82 -2.33 16.23
N LYS A 109 4.80 -1.42 16.21
CA LYS A 109 4.62 -0.03 15.78
C LYS A 109 4.17 0.05 14.30
N VAL A 110 4.84 -0.68 13.41
CA VAL A 110 4.48 -0.74 11.98
C VAL A 110 3.10 -1.35 11.78
N ARG A 111 2.80 -2.48 12.47
CA ARG A 111 1.49 -3.15 12.40
C ARG A 111 0.36 -2.25 12.84
N ASN A 112 0.51 -1.53 13.96
CA ASN A 112 -0.52 -0.64 14.47
C ASN A 112 -0.80 0.50 13.48
N TYR A 113 0.25 1.10 12.95
CA TYR A 113 0.11 2.14 11.94
C TYR A 113 -0.64 1.65 10.69
N ILE A 114 -0.29 0.47 10.16
CA ILE A 114 -0.96 -0.13 9.01
C ILE A 114 -2.44 -0.40 9.30
N LYS A 115 -2.78 -0.88 10.51
CA LYS A 115 -4.17 -1.12 10.91
C LYS A 115 -4.99 0.16 10.98
N GLU A 116 -4.42 1.23 11.51
CA GLU A 116 -5.10 2.53 11.63
C GLU A 116 -5.45 3.16 10.29
N ILE A 117 -4.59 3.00 9.29
CA ILE A 117 -4.73 3.70 8.00
C ILE A 117 -4.93 2.78 6.79
N GLY A 118 -4.83 1.47 6.97
CA GLY A 118 -4.96 0.49 5.87
C GLY A 118 -6.29 0.60 5.12
N ALA A 119 -7.40 0.83 5.84
CA ALA A 119 -8.70 1.07 5.24
C ALA A 119 -8.75 2.37 4.42
N ASP A 120 -8.14 3.45 4.93
CA ASP A 120 -8.10 4.75 4.25
C ASP A 120 -7.23 4.73 2.96
N LEU A 121 -6.23 3.86 2.92
CA LEU A 121 -5.35 3.72 1.75
C LEU A 121 -6.08 3.13 0.54
N GLU A 122 -6.97 2.17 0.75
CA GLU A 122 -7.75 1.56 -0.33
C GLU A 122 -8.82 2.46 -0.89
N LEU A 123 -9.55 3.12 0.00
CA LEU A 123 -10.56 4.07 -0.40
C LEU A 123 -9.97 5.12 -1.35
N ARG A 124 -8.71 5.55 -1.11
CA ARG A 124 -8.03 6.51 -1.98
C ARG A 124 -7.39 5.90 -3.24
N LYS A 125 -7.05 4.61 -3.22
CA LYS A 125 -6.60 3.90 -4.44
C LYS A 125 -7.74 3.80 -5.45
N GLY A 126 -8.94 3.45 -5.01
CA GLY A 126 -10.15 3.49 -5.83
C GLY A 126 -10.37 4.87 -6.45
N LEU A 127 -10.22 5.94 -5.67
CA LEU A 127 -10.34 7.33 -6.14
C LEU A 127 -9.28 7.72 -7.17
N ALA A 128 -8.04 7.25 -7.04
CA ALA A 128 -6.95 7.54 -7.97
C ALA A 128 -7.10 6.82 -9.32
N LEU A 129 -7.78 5.67 -9.34
CA LEU A 129 -8.07 4.92 -10.57
C LEU A 129 -9.25 5.50 -11.36
N VAL A 130 -9.99 6.44 -10.77
CA VAL A 130 -11.14 7.08 -11.42
C VAL A 130 -10.68 8.38 -12.07
N ASP A 131 -10.48 8.34 -13.38
CA ASP A 131 -10.14 9.51 -14.19
C ASP A 131 -11.27 10.54 -14.22
N ASN A 132 -11.00 11.73 -14.75
CA ASN A 132 -11.98 12.82 -14.83
C ASN A 132 -13.22 12.43 -15.66
N ALA A 133 -13.06 11.59 -16.68
CA ALA A 133 -14.18 11.14 -17.51
C ALA A 133 -15.12 10.23 -16.73
N LYS A 134 -14.59 9.25 -16.00
CA LYS A 134 -15.39 8.39 -15.11
C LYS A 134 -16.06 9.19 -13.98
N ARG A 135 -15.38 10.21 -13.43
CA ARG A 135 -15.96 11.10 -12.41
C ARG A 135 -17.16 11.91 -12.95
N GLU A 136 -17.09 12.36 -14.18
CA GLU A 136 -18.18 13.08 -14.83
C GLU A 136 -19.37 12.17 -15.12
N ILE A 137 -19.13 10.94 -15.61
CA ILE A 137 -20.16 9.92 -15.81
C ILE A 137 -20.82 9.59 -14.47
N LEU A 138 -20.04 9.36 -13.42
CA LEU A 138 -20.54 9.06 -12.08
C LEU A 138 -21.44 10.19 -11.55
N ARG A 139 -21.02 11.45 -11.72
CA ARG A 139 -21.84 12.61 -11.37
C ARG A 139 -23.20 12.58 -12.08
N ASN A 140 -23.20 12.41 -13.39
CA ASN A 140 -24.43 12.40 -14.21
C ASN A 140 -25.37 11.24 -13.80
N LEU A 141 -24.82 10.06 -13.52
CA LEU A 141 -25.61 8.91 -13.06
C LEU A 141 -26.22 9.16 -11.67
N ASN A 142 -25.46 9.73 -10.75
CA ASN A 142 -25.94 10.08 -9.42
C ASN A 142 -27.03 11.17 -9.47
N GLU A 143 -26.84 12.21 -10.27
CA GLU A 143 -27.82 13.28 -10.49
C GLU A 143 -29.12 12.75 -11.15
N SER A 144 -29.00 11.67 -11.93
CA SER A 144 -30.13 10.96 -12.54
C SER A 144 -30.86 10.01 -11.58
N GLY A 145 -30.42 9.91 -10.33
CA GLY A 145 -31.03 9.10 -9.30
C GLY A 145 -30.71 7.60 -9.37
N ILE A 146 -29.66 7.23 -10.08
CA ILE A 146 -29.13 5.84 -10.13
C ILE A 146 -28.50 5.51 -8.76
N SER A 147 -28.79 4.30 -8.24
CA SER A 147 -28.23 3.87 -6.96
C SER A 147 -26.71 3.65 -7.02
N GLU A 148 -26.05 3.84 -5.86
CA GLU A 148 -24.60 3.67 -5.73
C GLU A 148 -24.10 2.29 -6.19
N ASP A 149 -24.86 1.23 -5.88
CA ASP A 149 -24.56 -0.14 -6.30
C ASP A 149 -24.60 -0.30 -7.85
N MET A 150 -25.61 0.28 -8.51
CA MET A 150 -25.71 0.25 -9.96
C MET A 150 -24.62 1.09 -10.64
N ILE A 151 -24.24 2.21 -10.04
CA ILE A 151 -23.13 3.04 -10.52
C ILE A 151 -21.83 2.27 -10.40
N ALA A 152 -21.62 1.58 -9.29
CA ALA A 152 -20.45 0.75 -9.03
C ALA A 152 -20.30 -0.35 -10.09
N ASP A 153 -21.36 -1.10 -10.34
CA ASP A 153 -21.40 -2.16 -11.38
C ASP A 153 -21.15 -1.60 -12.78
N GLN A 154 -21.77 -0.48 -13.13
CA GLN A 154 -21.66 0.12 -14.48
C GLN A 154 -20.27 0.67 -14.77
N LEU A 155 -19.56 1.18 -13.76
CA LEU A 155 -18.24 1.80 -13.89
C LEU A 155 -17.09 0.85 -13.54
N ASP A 156 -17.39 -0.40 -13.15
CA ASP A 156 -16.42 -1.37 -12.62
C ASP A 156 -15.60 -0.77 -11.47
N LEU A 157 -16.34 -0.29 -10.45
CA LEU A 157 -15.80 0.30 -9.23
C LEU A 157 -16.42 -0.41 -8.01
N ASP A 158 -15.75 -0.32 -6.87
CA ASP A 158 -16.37 -0.71 -5.61
C ASP A 158 -17.32 0.40 -5.09
N VAL A 159 -18.36 -0.02 -4.36
CA VAL A 159 -19.41 0.89 -3.86
C VAL A 159 -18.85 1.96 -2.94
N ASP A 160 -17.84 1.64 -2.13
CA ASP A 160 -17.23 2.59 -1.21
C ASP A 160 -16.46 3.69 -1.94
N THR A 161 -15.80 3.34 -3.05
CA THR A 161 -15.19 4.32 -3.97
C THR A 161 -16.24 5.25 -4.58
N VAL A 162 -17.39 4.72 -5.02
CA VAL A 162 -18.50 5.53 -5.56
C VAL A 162 -19.00 6.51 -4.50
N ARG A 163 -19.25 6.06 -3.27
CA ARG A 163 -19.69 6.91 -2.14
C ARG A 163 -18.74 8.06 -1.87
N LEU A 164 -17.45 7.77 -1.85
CA LEU A 164 -16.43 8.81 -1.60
C LEU A 164 -16.41 9.87 -2.70
N ILE A 165 -16.51 9.46 -3.96
CA ILE A 165 -16.55 10.41 -5.08
C ILE A 165 -17.78 11.29 -4.97
N ILE A 166 -18.96 10.73 -4.66
CA ILE A 166 -20.20 11.49 -4.44
C ILE A 166 -20.00 12.51 -3.32
N GLN A 167 -19.41 12.11 -2.20
CA GLN A 167 -19.12 13.02 -1.08
C GLN A 167 -18.12 14.13 -1.45
N GLU A 168 -17.10 13.83 -2.25
CA GLU A 168 -16.15 14.85 -2.74
C GLU A 168 -16.82 15.86 -3.68
N LEU A 169 -17.72 15.38 -4.55
CA LEU A 169 -18.47 16.22 -5.47
C LEU A 169 -19.45 17.15 -4.73
N SER A 170 -20.09 16.64 -3.66
CA SER A 170 -21.02 17.43 -2.85
C SER A 170 -20.35 18.54 -2.01
N LYS A 171 -19.06 18.40 -1.68
CA LYS A 171 -18.29 19.41 -0.93
C LYS A 171 -17.75 20.55 -1.80
N LYS A 172 -17.82 20.42 -3.14
CA LYS A 172 -17.30 21.40 -4.09
C LYS A 172 -18.40 22.28 -4.69
N GLN A 173 -19.66 22.07 -4.28
CA GLN A 173 -20.79 22.94 -4.57
C GLN A 173 -21.02 23.90 -3.38
#